data_16bb21f02c9b35b68fc5e0e25f21e105
#
_entry.id   16bb21f02c9b35b68fc5e0e25f21e105
#
_cell.length_a   1.000
_cell.length_b   1.000
_cell.length_c   1.000
_cell.angle_alpha   90.00
_cell.angle_beta   90.00
_cell.angle_gamma   90.00
#
_symmetry.space_group_name_H-M   'P 1'
#
loop_
_entity.id
_entity.type
_entity.pdbx_description
1 polymer ?
#
loop_
_entity_poly.entity_id
_entity_poly.type
_entity_poly.pdbx_seq_one_letter_code
_entity_poly.pdbx_strand_id
1 'polypeptide(L)'
;MIATDLKPFRIVEDLGFRHFVHCLDPQYILPSGYTLKNVLLKNIFEEIGLKLRMILKKITYCAVSIDCWTSLVNDQYLTITCHFVTSNLEIKSVVLSTYNLLKDIRDTSVIIEKTLLEVLTYWDILGKTVCFVTKNDDSMIRACESLKKPHLPCFDDTLSLIVQDALSEDRIKDILAKSNRIVTFFKSSSTAYAKLKLAQGTEPINLKKEMPTRWNSCYEMISRILEIKDVVSETLLSIKGAPSPLGAEEISALMDLKELLEPFDSATNLASANNIVTISHIIPASQDIYRRLANMNTSLRTKEGQNICLLLMSQVSHRLFPYEKHTAARIATLLDPRFKKEGFRNNYAAEQAVLALENQVATTLHTCKQYSDEKAHDQRHTMYSFMKEKHTKEIESSKMDAVVPIQQYFEAEHAQENLCPLEFWKAQTSQWEPMLKCTFKYLCIPAVSTDSERMFCKTGAINSDRRAILKPPSIDMLLFVRKNQWVLDT
;
A
#
# COMPACT_ATOMS: atom_id res chain seq x y z
N MET A 1 5.74 -9.22 22.32
CA MET A 1 4.50 -10.03 22.26
C MET A 1 3.21 -9.20 22.31
N ILE A 2 2.86 -8.42 23.38
CA ILE A 2 1.58 -7.68 23.43
C ILE A 2 1.43 -6.69 22.28
N ALA A 3 2.42 -5.83 22.04
CA ALA A 3 2.38 -4.88 20.92
C ALA A 3 2.61 -5.58 19.56
N THR A 4 3.57 -6.49 19.48
CA THR A 4 3.94 -7.19 18.22
C THR A 4 2.82 -8.08 17.70
N ASP A 5 2.21 -8.89 18.58
CA ASP A 5 1.15 -9.83 18.22
C ASP A 5 -0.25 -9.27 18.51
N LEU A 6 -0.32 -8.02 18.98
CA LEU A 6 -1.53 -7.36 19.43
C LEU A 6 -2.34 -8.21 20.42
N LYS A 7 -1.71 -8.84 21.40
CA LYS A 7 -2.40 -9.59 22.46
C LYS A 7 -3.08 -8.65 23.46
N PRO A 8 -4.19 -9.05 24.09
CA PRO A 8 -4.81 -8.22 25.13
C PRO A 8 -3.89 -8.10 26.36
N PHE A 9 -3.90 -6.93 27.01
CA PHE A 9 -3.06 -6.70 28.22
C PHE A 9 -3.34 -7.69 29.34
N ARG A 10 -4.60 -8.17 29.46
CA ARG A 10 -5.01 -9.13 30.49
C ARG A 10 -4.45 -10.55 30.27
N ILE A 11 -3.75 -10.83 29.17
CA ILE A 11 -3.10 -12.14 28.96
C ILE A 11 -2.20 -12.55 30.14
N VAL A 12 -1.62 -11.55 30.84
CA VAL A 12 -0.79 -11.79 32.03
C VAL A 12 -1.58 -12.23 33.25
N GLU A 13 -2.89 -12.19 33.17
CA GLU A 13 -3.83 -12.67 34.21
C GLU A 13 -4.30 -14.10 33.91
N ASP A 14 -4.14 -14.58 32.67
CA ASP A 14 -4.54 -15.90 32.23
C ASP A 14 -3.63 -16.97 32.89
N LEU A 15 -4.26 -17.97 33.54
CA LEU A 15 -3.56 -19.00 34.33
C LEU A 15 -2.52 -19.76 33.47
N GLY A 16 -2.88 -20.16 32.27
CA GLY A 16 -1.96 -20.88 31.36
C GLY A 16 -0.74 -20.05 30.99
N PHE A 17 -0.92 -18.76 30.71
CA PHE A 17 0.17 -17.85 30.39
C PHE A 17 1.08 -17.62 31.59
N ARG A 18 0.53 -17.43 32.79
CA ARG A 18 1.29 -17.28 34.03
C ARG A 18 2.10 -18.56 34.34
N HIS A 19 1.49 -19.73 34.19
CA HIS A 19 2.19 -21.00 34.37
C HIS A 19 3.32 -21.17 33.35
N PHE A 20 3.08 -20.85 32.07
CA PHE A 20 4.09 -20.90 31.02
C PHE A 20 5.31 -20.01 31.34
N VAL A 21 5.08 -18.76 31.75
CA VAL A 21 6.18 -17.85 32.13
C VAL A 21 6.92 -18.35 33.38
N HIS A 22 6.19 -18.85 34.38
CA HIS A 22 6.81 -19.44 35.59
C HIS A 22 7.68 -20.66 35.29
N CYS A 23 7.30 -21.51 34.32
CA CYS A 23 8.12 -22.62 33.86
C CYS A 23 9.42 -22.17 33.17
N LEU A 24 9.40 -21.03 32.47
CA LEU A 24 10.58 -20.47 31.80
C LEU A 24 11.54 -19.78 32.78
N ASP A 25 10.98 -19.00 33.68
CA ASP A 25 11.72 -18.31 34.75
C ASP A 25 10.84 -18.19 36.00
N PRO A 26 11.05 -19.06 37.00
CA PRO A 26 10.30 -19.03 38.27
C PRO A 26 10.46 -17.74 39.07
N GLN A 27 11.55 -17.00 38.85
CA GLN A 27 11.85 -15.76 39.60
C GLN A 27 11.21 -14.52 38.92
N TYR A 28 10.77 -14.64 37.66
CA TYR A 28 10.18 -13.51 36.93
C TYR A 28 8.78 -13.17 37.42
N ILE A 29 8.63 -11.95 37.96
CA ILE A 29 7.35 -11.44 38.42
C ILE A 29 6.65 -10.74 37.26
N LEU A 30 5.59 -11.35 36.76
CA LEU A 30 4.76 -10.77 35.70
C LEU A 30 4.12 -9.44 36.13
N PRO A 31 4.30 -8.35 35.38
CA PRO A 31 3.61 -7.09 35.66
C PRO A 31 2.09 -7.26 35.49
N SER A 32 1.31 -6.47 36.22
CA SER A 32 -0.16 -6.45 36.03
C SER A 32 -0.55 -5.90 34.65
N GLY A 33 -1.73 -6.25 34.14
CA GLY A 33 -2.28 -5.65 32.92
C GLY A 33 -2.35 -4.12 32.99
N TYR A 34 -2.60 -3.56 34.18
CA TYR A 34 -2.55 -2.12 34.43
C TYR A 34 -1.14 -1.55 34.25
N THR A 35 -0.12 -2.17 34.84
CA THR A 35 1.29 -1.76 34.70
C THR A 35 1.77 -1.84 33.26
N LEU A 36 1.42 -2.92 32.55
CA LEU A 36 1.73 -3.09 31.12
C LEU A 36 1.16 -1.95 30.29
N LYS A 37 -0.12 -1.59 30.50
CA LYS A 37 -0.80 -0.59 29.70
C LYS A 37 -0.37 0.84 30.05
N ASN A 38 -0.30 1.19 31.33
CA ASN A 38 -0.20 2.59 31.78
C ASN A 38 1.24 3.01 32.07
N VAL A 39 2.16 2.06 32.23
CA VAL A 39 3.58 2.36 32.52
C VAL A 39 4.46 1.85 31.37
N LEU A 40 4.54 0.53 31.17
CA LEU A 40 5.52 -0.05 30.25
C LEU A 40 5.28 0.33 28.80
N LEU A 41 4.02 0.27 28.33
CA LEU A 41 3.70 0.67 26.95
C LEU A 41 4.00 2.16 26.71
N LYS A 42 3.72 3.03 27.69
CA LYS A 42 4.03 4.45 27.56
C LYS A 42 5.53 4.72 27.50
N ASN A 43 6.31 4.07 28.37
CA ASN A 43 7.76 4.23 28.38
C ASN A 43 8.37 3.80 27.04
N ILE A 44 7.95 2.65 26.49
CA ILE A 44 8.42 2.16 25.19
C ILE A 44 7.97 3.11 24.06
N PHE A 45 6.75 3.61 24.12
CA PHE A 45 6.23 4.58 23.16
C PHE A 45 7.06 5.87 23.13
N GLU A 46 7.40 6.40 24.30
CA GLU A 46 8.22 7.61 24.45
C GLU A 46 9.66 7.38 24.00
N GLU A 47 10.26 6.24 24.36
CA GLU A 47 11.62 5.87 23.93
C GLU A 47 11.73 5.75 22.40
N ILE A 48 10.81 5.00 21.77
CA ILE A 48 10.72 4.92 20.30
C ILE A 48 10.51 6.30 19.71
N GLY A 49 9.63 7.12 20.27
CA GLY A 49 9.35 8.48 19.82
C GLY A 49 10.58 9.36 19.77
N LEU A 50 11.41 9.32 20.83
CA LEU A 50 12.66 10.09 20.90
C LEU A 50 13.67 9.63 19.85
N LYS A 51 13.91 8.33 19.73
CA LYS A 51 14.82 7.76 18.71
C LYS A 51 14.34 8.04 17.29
N LEU A 52 13.04 7.86 17.04
CA LEU A 52 12.44 8.12 15.72
C LEU A 52 12.57 9.59 15.31
N ARG A 53 12.40 10.52 16.24
CA ARG A 53 12.60 11.95 15.98
C ARG A 53 14.03 12.26 15.53
N MET A 54 15.04 11.61 16.10
CA MET A 54 16.44 11.74 15.67
C MET A 54 16.67 11.19 14.26
N ILE A 55 16.01 10.07 13.92
CA ILE A 55 16.09 9.49 12.57
C ILE A 55 15.42 10.44 11.56
N LEU A 56 14.19 10.88 11.84
CA LEU A 56 13.44 11.76 10.93
C LEU A 56 14.09 13.13 10.73
N LYS A 57 14.87 13.61 11.70
CA LYS A 57 15.66 14.83 11.54
C LYS A 57 16.74 14.70 10.46
N LYS A 58 17.33 13.51 10.29
CA LYS A 58 18.42 13.24 9.34
C LYS A 58 17.96 12.98 7.91
N ILE A 59 16.69 12.59 7.69
CA ILE A 59 16.19 12.33 6.33
C ILE A 59 15.98 13.64 5.57
N THR A 60 16.17 13.58 4.25
CA THR A 60 15.97 14.73 3.34
C THR A 60 14.58 14.76 2.74
N TYR A 61 14.05 13.59 2.37
CA TYR A 61 12.76 13.42 1.71
C TYR A 61 11.97 12.29 2.35
N CYS A 62 10.66 12.43 2.38
CA CYS A 62 9.73 11.37 2.77
C CYS A 62 8.42 11.48 2.00
N ALA A 63 7.70 10.37 1.89
CA ALA A 63 6.30 10.35 1.50
C ALA A 63 5.44 10.04 2.74
N VAL A 64 4.18 10.43 2.70
CA VAL A 64 3.24 10.16 3.78
C VAL A 64 2.03 9.45 3.21
N SER A 65 1.75 8.24 3.69
CA SER A 65 0.49 7.57 3.41
C SER A 65 -0.53 7.84 4.52
N ILE A 66 -1.78 8.01 4.10
CA ILE A 66 -2.90 8.33 4.97
C ILE A 66 -3.99 7.31 4.72
N ASP A 67 -4.36 6.57 5.76
CA ASP A 67 -5.34 5.50 5.68
C ASP A 67 -6.50 5.75 6.66
N CYS A 68 -7.71 5.85 6.11
CA CYS A 68 -8.94 5.87 6.88
C CYS A 68 -9.55 4.48 6.93
N TRP A 69 -9.72 3.96 8.14
CA TRP A 69 -10.29 2.64 8.35
C TRP A 69 -11.29 2.63 9.52
N THR A 70 -12.21 1.67 9.48
CA THR A 70 -13.27 1.51 10.49
C THR A 70 -13.01 0.26 11.31
N SER A 71 -13.07 0.38 12.64
CA SER A 71 -12.95 -0.75 13.55
C SER A 71 -14.24 -1.60 13.55
N LEU A 72 -14.15 -2.79 14.15
CA LEU A 72 -15.31 -3.69 14.31
C LEU A 72 -16.45 -3.08 15.16
N VAL A 73 -16.15 -2.05 15.96
CA VAL A 73 -17.14 -1.31 16.78
C VAL A 73 -17.56 0.01 16.13
N ASN A 74 -17.35 0.15 14.82
CA ASN A 74 -17.69 1.33 14.01
C ASN A 74 -16.95 2.63 14.39
N ASP A 75 -15.85 2.55 15.11
CA ASP A 75 -14.98 3.70 15.31
C ASP A 75 -14.15 3.95 14.03
N GLN A 76 -14.08 5.21 13.59
CA GLN A 76 -13.27 5.62 12.44
C GLN A 76 -11.91 6.12 12.90
N TYR A 77 -10.86 5.63 12.24
CA TYR A 77 -9.47 5.97 12.52
C TYR A 77 -8.77 6.51 11.28
N LEU A 78 -7.89 7.49 11.51
CA LEU A 78 -6.95 8.02 10.54
C LEU A 78 -5.55 7.63 10.98
N THR A 79 -4.87 6.79 10.19
CA THR A 79 -3.46 6.42 10.45
C THR A 79 -2.55 7.15 9.47
N ILE A 80 -1.52 7.78 9.99
CA ILE A 80 -0.53 8.55 9.24
C ILE A 80 0.79 7.80 9.33
N THR A 81 1.32 7.38 8.17
CA THR A 81 2.57 6.62 8.05
C THR A 81 3.57 7.40 7.20
N CYS A 82 4.79 7.55 7.68
CA CYS A 82 5.89 8.17 6.95
C CYS A 82 6.77 7.08 6.31
N HIS A 83 7.13 7.30 5.04
CA HIS A 83 7.97 6.40 4.23
C HIS A 83 9.20 7.16 3.76
N PHE A 84 10.37 6.59 3.93
CA PHE A 84 11.63 7.22 3.54
C PHE A 84 12.69 6.19 3.16
N VAL A 85 13.70 6.64 2.43
CA VAL A 85 14.91 5.87 2.15
C VAL A 85 16.01 6.34 3.08
N THR A 86 16.66 5.40 3.76
CA THR A 86 17.79 5.69 4.67
C THR A 86 19.06 6.02 3.88
N SER A 87 20.09 6.56 4.55
CA SER A 87 21.43 6.79 3.96
C SER A 87 22.06 5.51 3.37
N ASN A 88 21.66 4.34 3.87
CA ASN A 88 22.12 3.04 3.37
C ASN A 88 21.29 2.53 2.19
N LEU A 89 20.41 3.36 1.60
CA LEU A 89 19.48 3.00 0.52
C LEU A 89 18.53 1.86 0.89
N GLU A 90 18.05 1.84 2.13
CA GLU A 90 17.00 0.95 2.59
C GLU A 90 15.68 1.72 2.72
N ILE A 91 14.59 1.12 2.25
CA ILE A 91 13.27 1.69 2.47
C ILE A 91 12.76 1.37 3.87
N LYS A 92 12.26 2.36 4.56
CA LYS A 92 11.66 2.23 5.89
C LYS A 92 10.31 2.92 5.93
N SER A 93 9.39 2.36 6.71
CA SER A 93 8.09 2.97 6.98
C SER A 93 7.81 2.98 8.48
N VAL A 94 7.28 4.10 8.96
CA VAL A 94 6.99 4.33 10.39
C VAL A 94 5.60 4.91 10.56
N VAL A 95 4.83 4.39 11.50
CA VAL A 95 3.56 4.98 11.90
C VAL A 95 3.86 6.18 12.79
N LEU A 96 3.33 7.34 12.41
CA LEU A 96 3.50 8.58 13.18
C LEU A 96 2.40 8.79 14.20
N SER A 97 1.15 8.48 13.83
CA SER A 97 -0.02 8.58 14.70
C SER A 97 -1.22 7.84 14.13
N THR A 98 -2.11 7.39 15.00
CA THR A 98 -3.44 6.87 14.66
C THR A 98 -4.50 7.65 15.42
N TYR A 99 -5.20 8.53 14.72
CA TYR A 99 -6.19 9.44 15.28
C TYR A 99 -7.61 8.90 15.17
N ASN A 100 -8.45 9.04 16.21
CA ASN A 100 -9.87 8.64 16.16
C ASN A 100 -10.72 9.83 15.67
N LEU A 101 -11.40 9.65 14.53
CA LEU A 101 -12.18 10.69 13.85
C LEU A 101 -13.56 10.94 14.47
N LEU A 102 -14.10 10.00 15.26
CA LEU A 102 -15.48 10.11 15.81
C LEU A 102 -15.69 11.23 16.83
N LYS A 103 -14.66 11.95 17.21
CA LYS A 103 -14.78 13.04 18.18
C LYS A 103 -15.34 14.32 17.61
N ASP A 104 -15.43 14.46 16.28
CA ASP A 104 -15.89 15.70 15.64
C ASP A 104 -16.81 15.40 14.44
N ILE A 105 -18.06 15.87 14.52
CA ILE A 105 -19.11 15.66 13.49
C ILE A 105 -19.00 16.68 12.33
N ARG A 106 -17.97 17.55 12.31
CA ARG A 106 -17.76 18.61 11.33
C ARG A 106 -17.10 18.10 10.05
N ASP A 107 -16.95 18.97 9.07
CA ASP A 107 -16.36 18.64 7.75
C ASP A 107 -15.07 17.81 7.89
N THR A 108 -15.13 16.57 7.41
CA THR A 108 -14.06 15.58 7.55
C THR A 108 -12.75 16.04 6.91
N SER A 109 -12.81 16.85 5.83
CA SER A 109 -11.60 17.34 5.15
C SER A 109 -10.80 18.33 6.04
N VAL A 110 -11.49 19.19 6.77
CA VAL A 110 -10.87 20.17 7.70
C VAL A 110 -10.20 19.45 8.88
N ILE A 111 -10.84 18.40 9.39
CA ILE A 111 -10.26 17.59 10.49
C ILE A 111 -9.02 16.87 10.01
N ILE A 112 -9.06 16.26 8.83
CA ILE A 112 -7.91 15.57 8.22
C ILE A 112 -6.77 16.57 8.01
N GLU A 113 -7.02 17.72 7.38
CA GLU A 113 -6.03 18.76 7.17
C GLU A 113 -5.35 19.17 8.46
N LYS A 114 -6.14 19.54 9.48
CA LYS A 114 -5.64 19.97 10.78
C LYS A 114 -4.79 18.89 11.45
N THR A 115 -5.28 17.65 11.46
CA THR A 115 -4.56 16.51 12.05
C THR A 115 -3.25 16.26 11.32
N LEU A 116 -3.24 16.30 9.98
CA LEU A 116 -2.03 16.18 9.18
C LEU A 116 -1.03 17.28 9.49
N LEU A 117 -1.48 18.55 9.52
CA LEU A 117 -0.62 19.68 9.81
C LEU A 117 0.01 19.54 11.21
N GLU A 118 -0.77 19.21 12.23
CA GLU A 118 -0.29 18.98 13.59
C GLU A 118 0.75 17.86 13.67
N VAL A 119 0.46 16.69 13.08
CA VAL A 119 1.36 15.53 13.11
C VAL A 119 2.65 15.80 12.34
N LEU A 120 2.57 16.34 11.12
CA LEU A 120 3.75 16.59 10.28
C LEU A 120 4.64 17.70 10.87
N THR A 121 4.06 18.70 11.53
CA THR A 121 4.80 19.74 12.25
C THR A 121 5.47 19.18 13.50
N TYR A 122 4.75 18.37 14.28
CA TYR A 122 5.31 17.71 15.48
C TYR A 122 6.54 16.86 15.18
N TRP A 123 6.53 16.15 14.03
CA TRP A 123 7.64 15.32 13.59
C TRP A 123 8.68 16.06 12.73
N ASP A 124 8.51 17.35 12.45
CA ASP A 124 9.40 18.18 11.62
C ASP A 124 9.64 17.61 10.20
N ILE A 125 8.56 17.10 9.57
CA ILE A 125 8.64 16.49 8.24
C ILE A 125 7.75 17.16 7.19
N LEU A 126 6.98 18.18 7.52
CA LEU A 126 6.11 18.88 6.57
C LEU A 126 6.90 19.39 5.35
N GLY A 127 8.07 20.01 5.57
CA GLY A 127 8.96 20.50 4.52
C GLY A 127 9.60 19.37 3.69
N LYS A 128 9.81 18.20 4.29
CA LYS A 128 10.44 17.02 3.68
C LYS A 128 9.46 16.14 2.92
N THR A 129 8.14 16.31 3.16
CA THR A 129 7.08 15.53 2.51
C THR A 129 6.97 15.89 1.04
N VAL A 130 7.20 14.92 0.16
CA VAL A 130 7.20 15.07 -1.30
C VAL A 130 5.88 14.68 -1.94
N CYS A 131 5.12 13.77 -1.31
CA CYS A 131 3.86 13.28 -1.83
C CYS A 131 3.00 12.70 -0.70
N PHE A 132 1.68 12.89 -0.80
CA PHE A 132 0.69 12.15 -0.01
C PHE A 132 0.14 10.99 -0.84
N VAL A 133 -0.04 9.83 -0.21
CA VAL A 133 -0.70 8.66 -0.80
C VAL A 133 -1.94 8.32 0.01
N THR A 134 -3.12 8.44 -0.60
CA THR A 134 -4.40 8.25 0.09
C THR A 134 -5.42 7.57 -0.82
N LYS A 135 -6.54 7.14 -0.25
CA LYS A 135 -7.73 6.82 -1.04
C LYS A 135 -8.15 8.04 -1.86
N ASN A 136 -8.77 7.80 -3.00
CA ASN A 136 -9.15 8.85 -3.96
C ASN A 136 -10.55 9.39 -3.65
N ASP A 137 -10.78 9.81 -2.39
CA ASP A 137 -12.01 10.48 -1.97
C ASP A 137 -11.84 12.01 -1.85
N ASP A 138 -12.93 12.75 -2.05
CA ASP A 138 -12.92 14.21 -2.09
C ASP A 138 -12.39 14.87 -0.82
N SER A 139 -12.62 14.25 0.34
CA SER A 139 -12.17 14.81 1.62
C SER A 139 -10.65 14.72 1.75
N MET A 140 -10.06 13.60 1.31
CA MET A 140 -8.61 13.39 1.27
C MET A 140 -7.94 14.31 0.26
N ILE A 141 -8.50 14.41 -0.96
CA ILE A 141 -7.97 15.27 -2.01
C ILE A 141 -7.92 16.72 -1.53
N ARG A 142 -9.04 17.25 -1.00
CA ARG A 142 -9.12 18.64 -0.48
C ARG A 142 -8.11 18.88 0.64
N ALA A 143 -7.95 17.94 1.57
CA ALA A 143 -6.98 18.06 2.65
C ALA A 143 -5.53 18.10 2.13
N CYS A 144 -5.19 17.29 1.13
CA CYS A 144 -3.87 17.30 0.51
C CYS A 144 -3.60 18.60 -0.28
N GLU A 145 -4.58 19.09 -1.04
CA GLU A 145 -4.50 20.34 -1.81
C GLU A 145 -4.30 21.55 -0.90
N SER A 146 -5.02 21.61 0.23
CA SER A 146 -4.88 22.65 1.24
C SER A 146 -3.46 22.76 1.80
N LEU A 147 -2.79 21.61 1.99
CA LEU A 147 -1.39 21.54 2.41
C LEU A 147 -0.38 21.78 1.27
N LYS A 148 -0.85 22.07 0.04
CA LYS A 148 -0.05 22.33 -1.15
C LYS A 148 0.99 21.24 -1.45
N LYS A 149 0.62 20.00 -1.23
CA LYS A 149 1.48 18.83 -1.52
C LYS A 149 0.87 17.96 -2.61
N PRO A 150 1.69 17.36 -3.50
CA PRO A 150 1.21 16.42 -4.49
C PRO A 150 0.47 15.26 -3.85
N HIS A 151 -0.65 14.85 -4.46
CA HIS A 151 -1.43 13.69 -4.09
C HIS A 151 -1.27 12.57 -5.13
N LEU A 152 -1.02 11.35 -4.69
CA LEU A 152 -1.04 10.14 -5.50
C LEU A 152 -2.18 9.26 -4.97
N PRO A 153 -3.18 8.92 -5.81
CA PRO A 153 -4.23 7.97 -5.43
C PRO A 153 -3.63 6.61 -5.04
N CYS A 154 -4.19 5.95 -4.05
CA CYS A 154 -3.80 4.60 -3.65
C CYS A 154 -4.09 3.62 -4.79
N PHE A 155 -3.06 2.90 -5.25
CA PHE A 155 -3.19 1.99 -6.37
C PHE A 155 -4.10 0.79 -6.05
N ASP A 156 -3.99 0.21 -4.85
CA ASP A 156 -4.84 -0.88 -4.39
C ASP A 156 -6.33 -0.48 -4.28
N ASP A 157 -6.61 0.74 -3.79
CA ASP A 157 -7.96 1.29 -3.76
C ASP A 157 -8.52 1.47 -5.19
N THR A 158 -7.68 1.96 -6.10
CA THR A 158 -8.07 2.13 -7.52
C THR A 158 -8.35 0.78 -8.18
N LEU A 159 -7.52 -0.25 -7.94
CA LEU A 159 -7.77 -1.62 -8.41
C LEU A 159 -9.07 -2.17 -7.83
N SER A 160 -9.31 -1.94 -6.53
CA SER A 160 -10.53 -2.36 -5.84
C SER A 160 -11.79 -1.77 -6.48
N LEU A 161 -11.78 -0.48 -6.82
CA LEU A 161 -12.89 0.20 -7.48
C LEU A 161 -13.17 -0.39 -8.88
N ILE A 162 -12.12 -0.67 -9.66
CA ILE A 162 -12.26 -1.28 -11.00
C ILE A 162 -12.94 -2.64 -10.90
N VAL A 163 -12.46 -3.48 -9.98
CA VAL A 163 -13.00 -4.84 -9.82
C VAL A 163 -14.42 -4.80 -9.24
N GLN A 164 -14.70 -3.93 -8.26
CA GLN A 164 -16.05 -3.79 -7.69
C GLN A 164 -17.09 -3.35 -8.74
N ASP A 165 -16.73 -2.39 -9.61
CA ASP A 165 -17.60 -1.98 -10.72
C ASP A 165 -17.92 -3.17 -11.65
N ALA A 166 -16.93 -4.01 -11.96
CA ALA A 166 -17.13 -5.19 -12.80
C ALA A 166 -17.95 -6.29 -12.11
N LEU A 167 -17.73 -6.53 -10.79
CA LEU A 167 -18.49 -7.52 -10.00
C LEU A 167 -19.92 -7.08 -9.72
N SER A 168 -20.26 -5.81 -9.92
CA SER A 168 -21.61 -5.27 -9.71
C SER A 168 -22.57 -5.51 -10.89
N GLU A 169 -22.07 -6.06 -12.02
CA GLU A 169 -22.90 -6.47 -13.15
C GLU A 169 -23.93 -7.51 -12.71
N ASP A 170 -25.20 -7.33 -13.09
CA ASP A 170 -26.36 -8.05 -12.50
C ASP A 170 -26.21 -9.57 -12.57
N ARG A 171 -25.82 -10.13 -13.73
CA ARG A 171 -25.68 -11.58 -13.90
C ARG A 171 -24.53 -12.15 -13.04
N ILE A 172 -23.41 -11.45 -13.00
CA ILE A 172 -22.24 -11.84 -12.18
C ILE A 172 -22.58 -11.76 -10.69
N LYS A 173 -23.24 -10.68 -10.28
CA LYS A 173 -23.70 -10.49 -8.90
C LYS A 173 -24.61 -11.64 -8.43
N ASP A 174 -25.52 -12.13 -9.30
CA ASP A 174 -26.39 -13.26 -8.97
C ASP A 174 -25.59 -14.57 -8.78
N ILE A 175 -24.61 -14.83 -9.68
CA ILE A 175 -23.73 -16.01 -9.60
C ILE A 175 -22.87 -15.95 -8.31
N LEU A 176 -22.32 -14.79 -7.99
CA LEU A 176 -21.55 -14.57 -6.77
C LEU A 176 -22.40 -14.72 -5.51
N ALA A 177 -23.62 -14.19 -5.51
CA ALA A 177 -24.57 -14.36 -4.40
C ALA A 177 -24.93 -15.84 -4.19
N LYS A 178 -25.11 -16.61 -5.26
CA LYS A 178 -25.34 -18.07 -5.18
C LYS A 178 -24.12 -18.79 -4.63
N SER A 179 -22.92 -18.44 -5.11
CA SER A 179 -21.64 -18.96 -4.62
C SER A 179 -21.45 -18.71 -3.12
N ASN A 180 -21.72 -17.48 -2.67
CA ASN A 180 -21.61 -17.09 -1.27
C ASN A 180 -22.67 -17.81 -0.38
N ARG A 181 -23.88 -18.09 -0.91
CA ARG A 181 -24.87 -18.91 -0.21
C ARG A 181 -24.38 -20.34 -0.01
N ILE A 182 -23.75 -20.96 -1.02
CA ILE A 182 -23.16 -22.30 -0.94
C ILE A 182 -22.05 -22.33 0.13
N VAL A 183 -21.11 -21.38 0.10
CA VAL A 183 -20.04 -21.28 1.10
C VAL A 183 -20.60 -21.07 2.50
N THR A 184 -21.60 -20.20 2.64
CA THR A 184 -22.25 -19.93 3.93
C THR A 184 -22.95 -21.16 4.46
N PHE A 185 -23.64 -21.94 3.62
CA PHE A 185 -24.28 -23.19 4.01
C PHE A 185 -23.27 -24.17 4.62
N PHE A 186 -22.15 -24.42 3.95
CA PHE A 186 -21.12 -25.32 4.49
C PHE A 186 -20.50 -24.77 5.79
N LYS A 187 -20.27 -23.47 5.87
CA LYS A 187 -19.69 -22.86 7.09
C LYS A 187 -20.63 -22.79 8.28
N SER A 188 -21.94 -22.76 8.06
CA SER A 188 -22.94 -22.71 9.13
C SER A 188 -23.36 -24.09 9.66
N SER A 189 -23.12 -25.15 8.89
CA SER A 189 -23.50 -26.53 9.25
C SER A 189 -22.26 -27.39 9.44
N SER A 190 -21.97 -27.76 10.69
CA SER A 190 -20.87 -28.68 11.03
C SER A 190 -21.02 -30.05 10.33
N THR A 191 -22.22 -30.54 10.18
CA THR A 191 -22.54 -31.81 9.51
C THR A 191 -22.27 -31.73 8.00
N ALA A 192 -22.74 -30.66 7.34
CA ALA A 192 -22.47 -30.44 5.92
C ALA A 192 -20.97 -30.26 5.65
N TYR A 193 -20.29 -29.50 6.52
CA TYR A 193 -18.86 -29.28 6.41
C TYR A 193 -18.03 -30.56 6.62
N ALA A 194 -18.41 -31.41 7.59
CA ALA A 194 -17.78 -32.71 7.79
C ALA A 194 -17.95 -33.64 6.57
N LYS A 195 -19.17 -33.69 5.98
CA LYS A 195 -19.39 -34.42 4.73
C LYS A 195 -18.52 -33.94 3.58
N LEU A 196 -18.42 -32.60 3.39
CA LEU A 196 -17.58 -32.00 2.36
C LEU A 196 -16.10 -32.36 2.56
N LYS A 197 -15.60 -32.35 3.79
CA LYS A 197 -14.22 -32.76 4.10
C LYS A 197 -13.97 -34.25 3.82
N LEU A 198 -14.89 -35.10 4.24
CA LEU A 198 -14.78 -36.54 3.98
C LEU A 198 -14.78 -36.87 2.49
N ALA A 199 -15.59 -36.18 1.70
CA ALA A 199 -15.64 -36.35 0.24
C ALA A 199 -14.38 -35.88 -0.48
N GLN A 200 -13.58 -34.99 0.12
CA GLN A 200 -12.31 -34.51 -0.44
C GLN A 200 -11.12 -35.44 -0.17
N GLY A 201 -11.20 -36.32 0.82
CA GLY A 201 -10.10 -37.23 1.17
C GLY A 201 -9.09 -36.67 2.16
N THR A 202 -7.78 -36.92 1.94
CA THR A 202 -6.72 -36.71 2.94
C THR A 202 -6.32 -35.26 3.17
N GLU A 203 -6.40 -34.40 2.15
CA GLU A 203 -6.00 -32.97 2.24
C GLU A 203 -7.16 -32.04 1.85
N PRO A 204 -8.15 -31.86 2.73
CA PRO A 204 -9.34 -31.09 2.40
C PRO A 204 -9.06 -29.59 2.30
N ILE A 205 -9.49 -28.99 1.18
CA ILE A 205 -9.44 -27.57 0.90
C ILE A 205 -10.60 -26.86 1.64
N ASN A 206 -10.26 -25.82 2.36
CA ASN A 206 -11.27 -25.04 3.08
C ASN A 206 -11.90 -23.98 2.17
N LEU A 207 -13.22 -23.96 2.07
CA LEU A 207 -13.95 -22.87 1.41
C LEU A 207 -13.72 -21.54 2.15
N LYS A 208 -13.52 -20.48 1.40
CA LYS A 208 -13.38 -19.11 1.91
C LYS A 208 -14.66 -18.32 1.63
N LYS A 209 -15.11 -17.56 2.64
CA LYS A 209 -16.29 -16.70 2.50
C LYS A 209 -15.84 -15.32 2.00
N GLU A 210 -16.62 -14.77 1.07
CA GLU A 210 -16.46 -13.39 0.64
C GLU A 210 -16.65 -12.40 1.78
N MET A 211 -15.82 -11.36 1.80
CA MET A 211 -15.91 -10.20 2.68
C MET A 211 -16.21 -8.97 1.81
N PRO A 212 -17.38 -8.32 1.97
CA PRO A 212 -17.83 -7.26 1.05
C PRO A 212 -16.87 -6.08 0.88
N THR A 213 -16.01 -5.83 1.88
CA THR A 213 -15.04 -4.73 1.87
C THR A 213 -13.75 -5.04 1.10
N ARG A 214 -13.59 -6.29 0.60
CA ARG A 214 -12.32 -6.75 0.00
C ARG A 214 -12.58 -7.64 -1.21
N TRP A 215 -12.37 -7.10 -2.40
CA TRP A 215 -12.54 -7.83 -3.65
C TRP A 215 -11.67 -9.11 -3.75
N ASN A 216 -10.46 -9.09 -3.18
CA ASN A 216 -9.59 -10.28 -3.13
C ASN A 216 -10.25 -11.48 -2.45
N SER A 217 -11.12 -11.23 -1.45
CA SER A 217 -11.86 -12.31 -0.80
C SER A 217 -12.87 -12.97 -1.73
N CYS A 218 -13.44 -12.22 -2.68
CA CYS A 218 -14.29 -12.75 -3.74
C CYS A 218 -13.48 -13.64 -4.69
N TYR A 219 -12.32 -13.18 -5.14
CA TYR A 219 -11.39 -13.97 -5.96
C TYR A 219 -10.97 -15.27 -5.27
N GLU A 220 -10.63 -15.21 -3.99
CA GLU A 220 -10.30 -16.40 -3.20
C GLU A 220 -11.49 -17.36 -3.06
N MET A 221 -12.69 -16.84 -2.85
CA MET A 221 -13.94 -17.64 -2.79
C MET A 221 -14.14 -18.39 -4.11
N ILE A 222 -14.11 -17.68 -5.24
CA ILE A 222 -14.25 -18.26 -6.58
C ILE A 222 -13.20 -19.34 -6.80
N SER A 223 -11.94 -19.05 -6.53
CA SER A 223 -10.81 -19.96 -6.73
C SER A 223 -11.02 -21.27 -5.95
N ARG A 224 -11.43 -21.17 -4.66
CA ARG A 224 -11.66 -22.36 -3.82
C ARG A 224 -12.88 -23.18 -4.24
N ILE A 225 -13.96 -22.54 -4.68
CA ILE A 225 -15.14 -23.24 -5.21
C ILE A 225 -14.77 -24.00 -6.48
N LEU A 226 -14.06 -23.36 -7.42
CA LEU A 226 -13.69 -23.99 -8.70
C LEU A 226 -12.71 -25.15 -8.52
N GLU A 227 -11.84 -25.08 -7.52
CA GLU A 227 -10.84 -26.14 -7.23
C GLU A 227 -11.51 -27.45 -6.80
N ILE A 228 -12.64 -27.38 -6.10
CA ILE A 228 -13.40 -28.53 -5.58
C ILE A 228 -14.85 -28.58 -6.08
N LYS A 229 -15.15 -28.01 -7.26
CA LYS A 229 -16.50 -27.81 -7.79
C LYS A 229 -17.34 -29.07 -7.86
N ASP A 230 -16.74 -30.18 -8.29
CA ASP A 230 -17.45 -31.46 -8.46
C ASP A 230 -17.84 -32.03 -7.09
N VAL A 231 -16.89 -32.03 -6.15
CA VAL A 231 -17.15 -32.51 -4.76
C VAL A 231 -18.18 -31.63 -4.05
N VAL A 232 -18.14 -30.29 -4.27
CA VAL A 232 -19.16 -29.36 -3.75
C VAL A 232 -20.54 -29.73 -4.31
N SER A 233 -20.66 -29.95 -5.62
CA SER A 233 -21.92 -30.27 -6.28
C SER A 233 -22.51 -31.60 -5.79
N GLU A 234 -21.69 -32.67 -5.76
CA GLU A 234 -22.11 -33.98 -5.26
C GLU A 234 -22.55 -33.94 -3.79
N THR A 235 -21.77 -33.24 -2.96
CA THR A 235 -22.11 -33.11 -1.54
C THR A 235 -23.43 -32.36 -1.33
N LEU A 236 -23.67 -31.26 -2.06
CA LEU A 236 -24.92 -30.50 -2.01
C LEU A 236 -26.12 -31.38 -2.39
N LEU A 237 -26.03 -32.16 -3.46
CA LEU A 237 -27.07 -33.08 -3.92
C LEU A 237 -27.37 -34.18 -2.90
N SER A 238 -26.41 -34.58 -2.07
CA SER A 238 -26.56 -35.60 -1.02
C SER A 238 -27.24 -35.09 0.26
N ILE A 239 -27.48 -33.77 0.40
CA ILE A 239 -27.99 -33.16 1.62
C ILE A 239 -29.37 -32.55 1.36
N LYS A 240 -30.38 -33.06 2.06
CA LYS A 240 -31.77 -32.53 1.96
C LYS A 240 -31.82 -31.09 2.50
N GLY A 241 -32.37 -30.16 1.69
CA GLY A 241 -32.47 -28.73 2.06
C GLY A 241 -31.22 -27.92 1.80
N ALA A 242 -30.21 -28.49 1.17
CA ALA A 242 -29.04 -27.73 0.69
C ALA A 242 -29.42 -26.78 -0.46
N PRO A 243 -28.66 -25.67 -0.65
CA PRO A 243 -28.82 -24.83 -1.82
C PRO A 243 -28.54 -25.62 -3.10
N SER A 244 -29.19 -25.21 -4.21
CA SER A 244 -28.89 -25.82 -5.53
C SER A 244 -27.41 -25.62 -5.92
N PRO A 245 -26.74 -26.66 -6.47
CA PRO A 245 -25.39 -26.54 -6.95
C PRO A 245 -25.30 -25.52 -8.12
N LEU A 246 -24.08 -25.07 -8.43
CA LEU A 246 -23.82 -24.21 -9.58
C LEU A 246 -24.03 -25.01 -10.88
N GLY A 247 -24.70 -24.39 -11.85
CA GLY A 247 -24.88 -24.96 -13.20
C GLY A 247 -23.63 -24.82 -14.05
N ALA A 248 -23.59 -25.53 -15.18
CA ALA A 248 -22.43 -25.52 -16.08
C ALA A 248 -22.08 -24.12 -16.62
N GLU A 249 -23.10 -23.31 -16.96
CA GLU A 249 -22.91 -21.91 -17.40
C GLU A 249 -22.35 -21.03 -16.28
N GLU A 250 -22.88 -21.16 -15.05
CA GLU A 250 -22.40 -20.44 -13.88
C GLU A 250 -20.95 -20.79 -13.55
N ILE A 251 -20.58 -22.06 -13.65
CA ILE A 251 -19.20 -22.54 -13.47
C ILE A 251 -18.29 -21.94 -14.56
N SER A 252 -18.74 -21.94 -15.83
CA SER A 252 -17.97 -21.37 -16.93
C SER A 252 -17.76 -19.85 -16.75
N ALA A 253 -18.78 -19.11 -16.29
CA ALA A 253 -18.67 -17.69 -15.98
C ALA A 253 -17.70 -17.42 -14.80
N LEU A 254 -17.71 -18.27 -13.76
CA LEU A 254 -16.75 -18.18 -12.66
C LEU A 254 -15.32 -18.49 -13.11
N MET A 255 -15.12 -19.42 -14.05
CA MET A 255 -13.81 -19.72 -14.64
C MET A 255 -13.27 -18.51 -15.40
N ASP A 256 -14.10 -17.89 -16.26
CA ASP A 256 -13.75 -16.64 -16.95
C ASP A 256 -13.40 -15.54 -15.97
N LEU A 257 -14.24 -15.35 -14.94
CA LEU A 257 -14.04 -14.32 -13.93
C LEU A 257 -12.73 -14.55 -13.14
N LYS A 258 -12.40 -15.79 -12.78
CA LYS A 258 -11.14 -16.11 -12.11
C LYS A 258 -9.94 -15.72 -12.99
N GLU A 259 -9.97 -16.04 -14.28
CA GLU A 259 -8.89 -15.71 -15.23
C GLU A 259 -8.76 -14.18 -15.39
N LEU A 260 -9.88 -13.46 -15.49
CA LEU A 260 -9.91 -12.00 -15.64
C LEU A 260 -9.42 -11.25 -14.38
N LEU A 261 -9.65 -11.79 -13.19
CA LEU A 261 -9.26 -11.15 -11.92
C LEU A 261 -7.83 -11.46 -11.49
N GLU A 262 -7.19 -12.51 -12.03
CA GLU A 262 -5.83 -12.92 -11.66
C GLU A 262 -4.79 -11.80 -11.86
N PRO A 263 -4.77 -11.02 -12.98
CA PRO A 263 -3.85 -9.90 -13.13
C PRO A 263 -4.00 -8.82 -12.06
N PHE A 264 -5.22 -8.57 -11.58
CA PHE A 264 -5.48 -7.62 -10.49
C PHE A 264 -4.98 -8.15 -9.15
N ASP A 265 -5.15 -9.44 -8.88
CA ASP A 265 -4.63 -10.06 -7.64
C ASP A 265 -3.10 -10.01 -7.61
N SER A 266 -2.45 -10.34 -8.72
CA SER A 266 -1.00 -10.24 -8.89
C SER A 266 -0.51 -8.81 -8.67
N ALA A 267 -1.15 -7.80 -9.28
CA ALA A 267 -0.80 -6.39 -9.13
C ALA A 267 -1.01 -5.88 -7.69
N THR A 268 -2.11 -6.30 -7.04
CA THR A 268 -2.38 -5.97 -5.63
C THR A 268 -1.31 -6.54 -4.70
N ASN A 269 -0.93 -7.80 -4.89
CA ASN A 269 0.11 -8.45 -4.09
C ASN A 269 1.46 -7.75 -4.25
N LEU A 270 1.83 -7.39 -5.48
CA LEU A 270 3.06 -6.66 -5.79
C LEU A 270 3.09 -5.26 -5.18
N ALA A 271 2.02 -4.49 -5.36
CA ALA A 271 1.90 -3.12 -4.84
C ALA A 271 1.90 -3.06 -3.30
N SER A 272 1.54 -4.16 -2.66
CA SER A 272 1.38 -4.28 -1.20
C SER A 272 2.55 -4.94 -0.50
N ALA A 273 3.63 -5.24 -1.23
CA ALA A 273 4.82 -5.85 -0.67
C ALA A 273 5.53 -4.88 0.29
N ASN A 274 6.05 -5.41 1.41
CA ASN A 274 6.71 -4.61 2.43
C ASN A 274 8.21 -4.46 2.14
N ASN A 275 8.77 -3.32 2.53
CA ASN A 275 10.21 -3.03 2.49
C ASN A 275 10.85 -3.09 1.09
N ILE A 276 10.04 -2.94 0.05
CA ILE A 276 10.51 -2.82 -1.34
C ILE A 276 9.94 -1.56 -1.99
N VAL A 277 10.55 -1.14 -3.08
CA VAL A 277 10.04 -0.04 -3.91
C VAL A 277 8.80 -0.52 -4.64
N THR A 278 7.65 0.13 -4.42
CA THR A 278 6.37 -0.29 -5.00
C THR A 278 5.80 0.70 -6.02
N ILE A 279 6.08 1.99 -5.88
CA ILE A 279 5.54 3.03 -6.79
C ILE A 279 5.96 2.81 -8.25
N SER A 280 7.18 2.32 -8.51
CA SER A 280 7.69 2.07 -9.87
C SER A 280 6.92 1.00 -10.62
N HIS A 281 6.21 0.13 -9.92
CA HIS A 281 5.39 -0.93 -10.50
C HIS A 281 4.02 -0.44 -11.01
N ILE A 282 3.53 0.73 -10.58
CA ILE A 282 2.17 1.19 -10.90
C ILE A 282 1.93 1.25 -12.41
N ILE A 283 2.81 1.90 -13.16
CA ILE A 283 2.66 2.08 -14.62
C ILE A 283 2.85 0.75 -15.35
N PRO A 284 3.94 -0.02 -15.13
CA PRO A 284 4.11 -1.33 -15.77
C PRO A 284 2.98 -2.32 -15.47
N ALA A 285 2.54 -2.41 -14.21
CA ALA A 285 1.43 -3.29 -13.83
C ALA A 285 0.11 -2.90 -14.50
N SER A 286 -0.15 -1.59 -14.64
CA SER A 286 -1.34 -1.09 -15.37
C SER A 286 -1.33 -1.52 -16.84
N GLN A 287 -0.15 -1.54 -17.47
CA GLN A 287 0.04 -2.02 -18.85
C GLN A 287 -0.14 -3.54 -18.94
N ASP A 288 0.45 -4.29 -18.01
CA ASP A 288 0.34 -5.75 -17.98
C ASP A 288 -1.11 -6.20 -17.83
N ILE A 289 -1.85 -5.60 -16.87
CA ILE A 289 -3.28 -5.88 -16.69
C ILE A 289 -4.04 -5.67 -18.01
N TYR A 290 -3.86 -4.52 -18.64
CA TYR A 290 -4.58 -4.21 -19.88
C TYR A 290 -4.24 -5.18 -21.03
N ARG A 291 -2.96 -5.49 -21.23
CA ARG A 291 -2.49 -6.44 -22.27
C ARG A 291 -3.01 -7.86 -22.03
N ARG A 292 -3.00 -8.32 -20.79
CA ARG A 292 -3.52 -9.64 -20.43
C ARG A 292 -5.01 -9.72 -20.67
N LEU A 293 -5.80 -8.71 -20.26
CA LEU A 293 -7.23 -8.64 -20.58
C LEU A 293 -7.50 -8.65 -22.08
N ALA A 294 -6.75 -7.86 -22.86
CA ALA A 294 -6.90 -7.82 -24.33
C ALA A 294 -6.63 -9.18 -24.97
N ASN A 295 -5.61 -9.89 -24.49
CA ASN A 295 -5.27 -11.24 -25.00
C ASN A 295 -6.32 -12.28 -24.61
N MET A 296 -6.91 -12.19 -23.43
CA MET A 296 -7.93 -13.13 -22.95
C MET A 296 -9.30 -12.93 -23.62
N ASN A 297 -9.61 -11.73 -24.10
CA ASN A 297 -10.95 -11.38 -24.61
C ASN A 297 -11.50 -12.34 -25.69
N THR A 298 -10.64 -12.91 -26.52
CA THR A 298 -11.03 -13.86 -27.59
C THR A 298 -11.16 -15.31 -27.12
N SER A 299 -10.65 -15.65 -25.95
CA SER A 299 -10.61 -17.02 -25.41
C SER A 299 -11.64 -17.30 -24.32
N LEU A 300 -12.43 -16.30 -23.93
CA LEU A 300 -13.45 -16.42 -22.88
C LEU A 300 -14.61 -17.32 -23.33
N ARG A 301 -15.14 -18.09 -22.39
CA ARG A 301 -16.12 -19.16 -22.61
C ARG A 301 -17.54 -18.61 -22.71
N THR A 302 -17.80 -17.48 -22.04
CA THR A 302 -19.16 -16.95 -21.85
C THR A 302 -19.28 -15.49 -22.38
N LYS A 303 -20.50 -15.09 -22.74
CA LYS A 303 -20.81 -13.71 -23.09
C LYS A 303 -20.63 -12.77 -21.90
N GLU A 304 -20.98 -13.22 -20.72
CA GLU A 304 -20.78 -12.51 -19.45
C GLU A 304 -19.29 -12.23 -19.23
N GLY A 305 -18.42 -13.25 -19.42
CA GLY A 305 -16.97 -13.09 -19.34
C GLY A 305 -16.45 -12.04 -20.34
N GLN A 306 -16.91 -12.06 -21.60
CA GLN A 306 -16.54 -11.07 -22.61
C GLN A 306 -16.99 -9.64 -22.22
N ASN A 307 -18.22 -9.48 -21.73
CA ASN A 307 -18.72 -8.18 -21.28
C ASN A 307 -17.90 -7.63 -20.11
N ILE A 308 -17.60 -8.49 -19.11
CA ILE A 308 -16.74 -8.11 -17.96
C ILE A 308 -15.34 -7.74 -18.42
N CYS A 309 -14.76 -8.48 -19.36
CA CYS A 309 -13.43 -8.18 -19.90
C CYS A 309 -13.40 -6.77 -20.53
N LEU A 310 -14.38 -6.43 -21.37
CA LEU A 310 -14.50 -5.11 -21.98
C LEU A 310 -14.71 -4.00 -20.94
N LEU A 311 -15.53 -4.27 -19.91
CA LEU A 311 -15.74 -3.33 -18.81
C LEU A 311 -14.44 -3.10 -18.04
N LEU A 312 -13.73 -4.17 -17.66
CA LEU A 312 -12.43 -4.08 -16.98
C LEU A 312 -11.41 -3.30 -17.81
N MET A 313 -11.28 -3.58 -19.12
CA MET A 313 -10.38 -2.83 -20.02
C MET A 313 -10.72 -1.35 -20.06
N SER A 314 -12.00 -0.99 -20.14
CA SER A 314 -12.48 0.40 -20.12
C SER A 314 -12.12 1.06 -18.80
N GLN A 315 -12.38 0.40 -17.66
CA GLN A 315 -12.07 0.93 -16.33
C GLN A 315 -10.56 1.07 -16.09
N VAL A 316 -9.75 0.12 -16.55
CA VAL A 316 -8.27 0.22 -16.51
C VAL A 316 -7.81 1.44 -17.30
N SER A 317 -8.32 1.65 -18.50
CA SER A 317 -7.98 2.81 -19.33
C SER A 317 -8.36 4.13 -18.65
N HIS A 318 -9.51 4.18 -17.98
CA HIS A 318 -10.02 5.37 -17.33
C HIS A 318 -9.31 5.67 -16.00
N ARG A 319 -9.04 4.66 -15.17
CA ARG A 319 -8.55 4.84 -13.79
C ARG A 319 -7.06 4.59 -13.63
N LEU A 320 -6.43 3.68 -14.40
CA LEU A 320 -5.01 3.35 -14.22
C LEU A 320 -4.10 4.13 -15.17
N PHE A 321 -4.47 4.34 -16.44
CA PHE A 321 -3.60 5.10 -17.35
C PHE A 321 -3.33 6.54 -16.92
N PRO A 322 -4.20 7.24 -16.18
CA PRO A 322 -3.86 8.55 -15.62
C PRO A 322 -2.62 8.57 -14.71
N TYR A 323 -2.20 7.44 -14.12
CA TYR A 323 -0.95 7.39 -13.34
C TYR A 323 0.29 7.77 -14.17
N GLU A 324 0.29 7.58 -15.50
CA GLU A 324 1.36 8.07 -16.38
C GLU A 324 1.50 9.61 -16.39
N LYS A 325 0.48 10.35 -15.94
CA LYS A 325 0.52 11.81 -15.79
C LYS A 325 1.05 12.26 -14.42
N HIS A 326 1.03 11.39 -13.42
CA HIS A 326 1.53 11.72 -12.09
C HIS A 326 3.06 11.74 -12.09
N THR A 327 3.63 12.90 -11.78
CA THR A 327 5.09 13.12 -11.78
C THR A 327 5.83 12.10 -10.91
N ALA A 328 5.29 11.75 -9.74
CA ALA A 328 5.90 10.78 -8.84
C ALA A 328 5.97 9.38 -9.47
N ALA A 329 4.87 8.88 -10.04
CA ALA A 329 4.83 7.53 -10.61
C ALA A 329 5.74 7.41 -11.85
N ARG A 330 5.68 8.38 -12.78
CA ARG A 330 6.49 8.34 -14.01
C ARG A 330 8.00 8.47 -13.73
N ILE A 331 8.42 9.32 -12.79
CA ILE A 331 9.82 9.44 -12.44
C ILE A 331 10.30 8.18 -11.72
N ALA A 332 9.51 7.64 -10.79
CA ALA A 332 9.85 6.40 -10.10
C ALA A 332 9.98 5.21 -11.07
N THR A 333 9.11 5.11 -12.09
CA THR A 333 9.22 4.07 -13.14
C THR A 333 10.51 4.23 -13.95
N LEU A 334 10.90 5.46 -14.34
CA LEU A 334 12.17 5.71 -15.03
C LEU A 334 13.39 5.38 -14.17
N LEU A 335 13.35 5.70 -12.87
CA LEU A 335 14.45 5.44 -11.92
C LEU A 335 14.55 3.96 -11.51
N ASP A 336 13.61 3.14 -11.90
CA ASP A 336 13.68 1.70 -11.72
C ASP A 336 14.45 1.06 -12.88
N PRO A 337 15.64 0.50 -12.65
CA PRO A 337 16.50 -0.01 -13.72
C PRO A 337 15.91 -1.24 -14.43
N ARG A 338 14.85 -1.85 -13.88
CA ARG A 338 14.12 -2.97 -14.48
C ARG A 338 13.16 -2.50 -15.58
N PHE A 339 12.62 -1.29 -15.46
CA PHE A 339 11.55 -0.78 -16.33
C PHE A 339 12.02 0.33 -17.26
N LYS A 340 12.71 1.34 -16.74
CA LYS A 340 13.17 2.50 -17.52
C LYS A 340 12.06 3.05 -18.44
N LYS A 341 12.36 3.27 -19.73
CA LYS A 341 11.39 3.76 -20.74
C LYS A 341 10.37 2.70 -21.17
N GLU A 342 10.73 1.42 -21.12
CA GLU A 342 9.91 0.28 -21.55
C GLU A 342 8.73 0.04 -20.62
N GLY A 343 8.75 0.57 -19.40
CA GLY A 343 7.62 0.53 -18.48
C GLY A 343 6.41 1.33 -18.91
N PHE A 344 6.51 2.19 -19.94
CA PHE A 344 5.45 3.07 -20.40
C PHE A 344 4.65 2.50 -21.58
N ARG A 345 3.40 2.96 -21.73
CA ARG A 345 2.49 2.49 -22.77
C ARG A 345 2.97 2.78 -24.19
N ASN A 346 3.62 3.92 -24.39
CA ASN A 346 4.14 4.34 -25.68
C ASN A 346 5.33 5.30 -25.52
N ASN A 347 6.05 5.54 -26.59
CA ASN A 347 7.21 6.40 -26.61
C ASN A 347 6.90 7.84 -26.15
N TYR A 348 5.73 8.38 -26.50
CA TYR A 348 5.34 9.74 -26.11
C TYR A 348 5.23 9.86 -24.58
N ALA A 349 4.59 8.89 -23.90
CA ALA A 349 4.49 8.89 -22.44
C ALA A 349 5.89 8.77 -21.79
N ALA A 350 6.78 7.91 -22.35
CA ALA A 350 8.15 7.77 -21.91
C ALA A 350 8.96 9.08 -22.06
N GLU A 351 8.85 9.77 -23.20
CA GLU A 351 9.51 11.05 -23.45
C GLU A 351 9.04 12.14 -22.47
N GLN A 352 7.73 12.23 -22.23
CA GLN A 352 7.18 13.17 -21.23
C GLN A 352 7.69 12.87 -19.80
N ALA A 353 7.92 11.60 -19.50
CA ALA A 353 8.51 11.20 -18.22
C ALA A 353 10.00 11.59 -18.15
N VAL A 354 10.76 11.40 -19.23
CA VAL A 354 12.17 11.81 -19.31
C VAL A 354 12.31 13.31 -19.11
N LEU A 355 11.51 14.12 -19.79
CA LEU A 355 11.50 15.58 -19.60
C LEU A 355 11.22 15.97 -18.14
N ALA A 356 10.33 15.25 -17.47
CA ALA A 356 10.04 15.48 -16.06
C ALA A 356 11.23 15.11 -15.16
N LEU A 357 11.94 14.02 -15.46
CA LEU A 357 13.14 13.61 -14.74
C LEU A 357 14.28 14.64 -14.94
N GLU A 358 14.54 15.06 -16.17
CA GLU A 358 15.55 16.08 -16.50
C GLU A 358 15.31 17.37 -15.71
N ASN A 359 14.07 17.85 -15.67
CA ASN A 359 13.70 19.04 -14.92
C ASN A 359 13.94 18.87 -13.41
N GLN A 360 13.65 17.68 -12.84
CA GLN A 360 13.88 17.40 -11.42
C GLN A 360 15.37 17.30 -11.08
N VAL A 361 16.17 16.66 -11.92
CA VAL A 361 17.62 16.56 -11.76
C VAL A 361 18.25 17.93 -11.88
N ALA A 362 17.88 18.74 -12.88
CA ALA A 362 18.36 20.11 -13.06
C ALA A 362 18.05 20.99 -11.84
N THR A 363 16.81 20.93 -11.31
CA THR A 363 16.42 21.66 -10.09
C THR A 363 17.29 21.26 -8.89
N THR A 364 17.58 19.97 -8.77
CA THR A 364 18.40 19.43 -7.67
C THR A 364 19.85 19.90 -7.77
N LEU A 365 20.42 19.92 -8.98
CA LEU A 365 21.76 20.44 -9.25
C LEU A 365 21.88 21.95 -8.96
N HIS A 366 20.86 22.72 -9.38
CA HIS A 366 20.83 24.17 -9.14
C HIS A 366 20.80 24.49 -7.62
N THR A 367 19.96 23.80 -6.85
CA THR A 367 19.90 23.97 -5.40
C THR A 367 21.22 23.64 -4.71
N CYS A 368 21.96 22.65 -5.20
CA CYS A 368 23.29 22.30 -4.66
C CYS A 368 24.34 23.35 -4.96
N LYS A 369 24.31 23.93 -6.16
CA LYS A 369 25.24 25.02 -6.54
C LYS A 369 25.00 26.27 -5.68
N GLN A 370 23.76 26.67 -5.44
CA GLN A 370 23.44 27.80 -4.55
C GLN A 370 23.95 27.61 -3.12
N TYR A 371 23.77 26.40 -2.51
CA TYR A 371 24.27 26.11 -1.16
C TYR A 371 25.83 26.14 -1.07
N SER A 372 26.52 25.82 -2.15
CA SER A 372 27.98 25.93 -2.19
C SER A 372 28.45 27.39 -2.34
N ASP A 373 27.72 28.21 -3.10
CA ASP A 373 28.03 29.62 -3.33
C ASP A 373 27.67 30.52 -2.14
N GLU A 374 26.58 30.23 -1.41
CA GLU A 374 26.22 30.94 -0.15
C GLU A 374 27.25 30.72 0.96
N LYS A 375 27.95 29.59 0.99
CA LYS A 375 29.07 29.36 1.91
C LYS A 375 30.36 30.07 1.49
N ALA A 376 30.45 30.56 0.24
CA ALA A 376 31.59 31.26 -0.31
C ALA A 376 31.43 32.78 -0.39
N HIS A 377 30.24 33.32 -0.22
CA HIS A 377 29.96 34.74 -0.36
C HIS A 377 29.21 35.32 0.86
N ASP A 378 29.96 35.70 1.86
CA ASP A 378 29.67 36.89 2.68
C ASP A 378 30.27 38.10 1.98
N GLN A 379 29.43 39.11 1.68
CA GLN A 379 29.70 40.41 1.05
C GLN A 379 29.62 40.50 -0.49
N ARG A 380 28.54 41.08 -1.04
CA ARG A 380 28.42 42.37 -1.75
C ARG A 380 27.06 42.58 -2.40
N HIS A 381 26.43 43.72 -2.09
CA HIS A 381 25.24 44.26 -2.76
C HIS A 381 25.51 44.57 -4.23
N THR A 382 24.70 44.06 -5.18
CA THR A 382 24.57 44.67 -6.52
C THR A 382 23.25 44.26 -7.24
N MET A 383 22.54 45.27 -7.70
CA MET A 383 21.51 45.47 -8.74
C MET A 383 20.74 44.26 -9.33
N TYR A 384 19.44 44.32 -9.17
CA TYR A 384 18.43 43.29 -9.36
C TYR A 384 18.06 42.84 -10.80
N SER A 385 18.37 43.56 -11.86
CA SER A 385 17.96 43.19 -13.20
C SER A 385 18.87 42.12 -13.88
N PHE A 386 20.14 42.12 -13.55
CA PHE A 386 21.12 41.18 -14.06
C PHE A 386 20.97 39.75 -13.51
N MET A 387 20.31 39.62 -12.35
CA MET A 387 20.11 38.33 -11.71
C MET A 387 19.05 37.47 -12.41
N LYS A 388 18.02 38.05 -13.04
CA LYS A 388 16.98 37.27 -13.77
C LYS A 388 17.57 36.57 -15.03
N GLU A 389 18.42 37.25 -15.78
CA GLU A 389 19.07 36.64 -16.94
C GLU A 389 20.11 35.58 -16.55
N LYS A 390 20.81 35.80 -15.42
CA LYS A 390 21.78 34.82 -14.91
C LYS A 390 21.10 33.56 -14.43
N HIS A 391 19.97 33.66 -13.71
CA HIS A 391 19.16 32.51 -13.27
C HIS A 391 18.65 31.67 -14.44
N THR A 392 18.21 32.31 -15.53
CA THR A 392 17.73 31.57 -16.71
C THR A 392 18.88 30.81 -17.40
N LYS A 393 20.05 31.42 -17.54
CA LYS A 393 21.25 30.77 -18.12
C LYS A 393 21.82 29.66 -17.22
N GLU A 394 21.76 29.81 -15.90
CA GLU A 394 22.22 28.80 -14.94
C GLU A 394 21.29 27.57 -14.92
N ILE A 395 19.99 27.76 -15.07
CA ILE A 395 19.03 26.67 -15.23
C ILE A 395 19.25 25.93 -16.55
N GLU A 396 19.50 26.61 -17.64
CA GLU A 396 19.83 26.00 -18.94
C GLU A 396 21.16 25.22 -18.89
N SER A 397 22.18 25.73 -18.23
CA SER A 397 23.43 25.00 -17.99
C SER A 397 23.20 23.75 -17.14
N SER A 398 22.42 23.85 -16.07
CA SER A 398 22.12 22.71 -15.21
C SER A 398 21.26 21.65 -15.90
N LYS A 399 20.42 22.02 -16.89
CA LYS A 399 19.73 21.07 -17.75
C LYS A 399 20.69 20.28 -18.65
N MET A 400 21.65 20.93 -19.25
CA MET A 400 22.70 20.27 -20.06
C MET A 400 23.50 19.28 -19.20
N ASP A 401 23.88 19.69 -17.99
CA ASP A 401 24.60 18.83 -17.03
C ASP A 401 23.76 17.61 -16.57
N ALA A 402 22.42 17.69 -16.62
CA ALA A 402 21.52 16.59 -16.27
C ALA A 402 21.32 15.57 -17.40
N VAL A 403 21.35 16.01 -18.68
CA VAL A 403 21.00 15.17 -19.83
C VAL A 403 21.98 14.02 -20.02
N VAL A 404 23.29 14.27 -19.92
CA VAL A 404 24.32 13.25 -20.19
C VAL A 404 24.24 12.06 -19.23
N PRO A 405 24.20 12.26 -17.89
CA PRO A 405 24.04 11.12 -16.98
C PRO A 405 22.74 10.34 -17.17
N ILE A 406 21.64 11.03 -17.51
CA ILE A 406 20.34 10.40 -17.76
C ILE A 406 20.39 9.54 -19.02
N GLN A 407 21.03 10.02 -20.12
CA GLN A 407 21.21 9.24 -21.34
C GLN A 407 22.04 8.00 -21.10
N GLN A 408 23.18 8.14 -20.45
CA GLN A 408 24.04 7.00 -20.08
C GLN A 408 23.29 5.95 -19.24
N TYR A 409 22.45 6.38 -18.31
CA TYR A 409 21.63 5.47 -17.53
C TYR A 409 20.62 4.71 -18.40
N PHE A 410 20.00 5.36 -19.40
CA PHE A 410 19.06 4.69 -20.30
C PHE A 410 19.76 3.75 -21.29
N GLU A 411 20.98 4.03 -21.70
CA GLU A 411 21.78 3.19 -22.57
C GLU A 411 22.38 1.96 -21.86
N ALA A 412 22.53 2.02 -20.53
CA ALA A 412 22.99 0.88 -19.74
C ALA A 412 21.96 -0.28 -19.82
N GLU A 413 22.41 -1.51 -19.63
CA GLU A 413 21.56 -2.70 -19.63
C GLU A 413 20.46 -2.61 -18.56
N HIS A 414 19.33 -3.27 -18.82
CA HIS A 414 18.26 -3.42 -17.84
C HIS A 414 18.71 -4.34 -16.71
N ALA A 415 18.31 -4.00 -15.50
CA ALA A 415 18.52 -4.87 -14.36
C ALA A 415 17.59 -6.10 -14.41
N GLN A 416 18.01 -7.19 -13.78
CA GLN A 416 17.19 -8.40 -13.65
C GLN A 416 15.90 -8.11 -12.87
N GLU A 417 14.82 -8.81 -13.20
CA GLU A 417 13.50 -8.61 -12.57
C GLU A 417 13.51 -8.67 -11.05
N ASN A 418 14.35 -9.52 -10.47
CA ASN A 418 14.43 -9.74 -9.03
C ASN A 418 15.33 -8.76 -8.29
N LEU A 419 16.06 -7.89 -9.01
CA LEU A 419 16.98 -6.93 -8.39
C LEU A 419 16.19 -5.80 -7.71
N CYS A 420 16.56 -5.49 -6.46
CA CYS A 420 16.01 -4.33 -5.78
C CYS A 420 16.55 -3.03 -6.43
N PRO A 421 15.68 -2.09 -6.85
CA PRO A 421 16.13 -0.82 -7.44
C PRO A 421 17.12 -0.04 -6.55
N LEU A 422 16.94 -0.08 -5.24
CA LEU A 422 17.83 0.62 -4.31
C LEU A 422 19.21 -0.03 -4.20
N GLU A 423 19.33 -1.35 -4.34
CA GLU A 423 20.61 -2.03 -4.41
C GLU A 423 21.38 -1.68 -5.69
N PHE A 424 20.68 -1.57 -6.82
CA PHE A 424 21.27 -1.06 -8.05
C PHE A 424 21.86 0.34 -7.83
N TRP A 425 21.08 1.26 -7.30
CA TRP A 425 21.53 2.64 -7.05
C TRP A 425 22.65 2.73 -6.02
N LYS A 426 22.69 1.84 -5.05
CA LYS A 426 23.77 1.74 -4.06
C LYS A 426 25.11 1.36 -4.71
N ALA A 427 25.07 0.48 -5.72
CA ALA A 427 26.27 0.07 -6.45
C ALA A 427 26.80 1.16 -7.42
N GLN A 428 25.94 2.10 -7.86
CA GLN A 428 26.23 3.09 -8.90
C GLN A 428 26.40 4.54 -8.38
N THR A 429 26.60 4.73 -7.09
CA THR A 429 26.58 6.06 -6.44
C THR A 429 27.55 7.09 -7.03
N SER A 430 28.68 6.66 -7.60
CA SER A 430 29.69 7.57 -8.17
C SER A 430 29.39 8.01 -9.61
N GLN A 431 28.70 7.19 -10.39
CA GLN A 431 28.49 7.42 -11.82
C GLN A 431 27.29 8.35 -12.10
N TRP A 432 26.19 8.20 -11.34
CA TRP A 432 24.94 8.93 -11.57
C TRP A 432 24.46 9.69 -10.33
N GLU A 433 25.39 10.35 -9.62
CA GLU A 433 25.10 11.11 -8.39
C GLU A 433 23.92 12.09 -8.52
N PRO A 434 23.75 12.85 -9.63
CA PRO A 434 22.62 13.78 -9.74
C PRO A 434 21.26 13.10 -9.68
N MET A 435 21.14 11.85 -10.21
CA MET A 435 19.91 11.06 -10.15
C MET A 435 19.68 10.40 -8.80
N LEU A 436 20.74 10.12 -8.04
CA LEU A 436 20.64 9.47 -6.73
C LEU A 436 19.75 10.27 -5.76
N LYS A 437 19.79 11.62 -5.79
CA LYS A 437 18.87 12.45 -4.99
C LYS A 437 17.42 12.29 -5.40
N CYS A 438 17.17 12.08 -6.69
CA CYS A 438 15.83 11.77 -7.17
C CYS A 438 15.36 10.39 -6.71
N THR A 439 16.27 9.40 -6.56
CA THR A 439 15.90 8.09 -5.99
C THR A 439 15.41 8.21 -4.56
N PHE A 440 16.10 8.94 -3.69
CA PHE A 440 15.63 9.20 -2.32
C PHE A 440 14.27 9.88 -2.28
N LYS A 441 14.02 10.80 -3.24
CA LYS A 441 12.79 11.57 -3.31
C LYS A 441 11.59 10.77 -3.81
N TYR A 442 11.76 9.94 -4.83
CA TYR A 442 10.64 9.29 -5.52
C TYR A 442 10.47 7.81 -5.18
N LEU A 443 11.56 7.07 -4.95
CA LEU A 443 11.45 5.64 -4.62
C LEU A 443 11.02 5.36 -3.17
N CYS A 444 10.98 6.37 -2.30
CA CYS A 444 10.39 6.24 -0.97
C CYS A 444 8.86 6.21 -0.97
N ILE A 445 8.21 6.63 -2.07
CA ILE A 445 6.75 6.76 -2.14
C ILE A 445 6.15 5.35 -2.27
N PRO A 446 5.18 4.96 -1.41
CA PRO A 446 4.49 3.67 -1.57
C PRO A 446 3.42 3.74 -2.67
N ALA A 447 3.14 2.62 -3.33
CA ALA A 447 2.01 2.52 -4.25
C ALA A 447 0.65 2.51 -3.54
N VAL A 448 0.63 2.11 -2.26
CA VAL A 448 -0.60 1.90 -1.48
C VAL A 448 -0.58 2.64 -0.15
N SER A 449 -1.75 3.02 0.35
CA SER A 449 -1.92 3.68 1.64
C SER A 449 -2.35 2.73 2.77
N THR A 450 -2.74 1.50 2.45
CA THR A 450 -3.52 0.59 3.32
C THR A 450 -2.69 -0.30 4.26
N ASP A 451 -1.42 0.03 4.55
CA ASP A 451 -0.56 -0.76 5.45
C ASP A 451 -1.16 -0.95 6.85
N SER A 452 -1.84 0.07 7.38
CA SER A 452 -2.41 0.05 8.73
C SER A 452 -3.66 -0.83 8.84
N GLU A 453 -4.55 -0.79 7.85
CA GLU A 453 -5.73 -1.66 7.80
C GLU A 453 -5.31 -3.12 7.73
N ARG A 454 -4.30 -3.45 6.92
CA ARG A 454 -3.77 -4.82 6.80
C ARG A 454 -3.13 -5.32 8.08
N MET A 455 -2.41 -4.45 8.82
CA MET A 455 -1.85 -4.80 10.13
C MET A 455 -2.95 -5.13 11.13
N PHE A 456 -4.04 -4.36 11.13
CA PHE A 456 -5.14 -4.56 12.08
C PHE A 456 -6.02 -5.75 11.70
N CYS A 457 -6.28 -5.97 10.41
CA CYS A 457 -7.15 -7.05 9.93
C CYS A 457 -6.51 -8.43 9.95
N LYS A 458 -5.21 -8.58 9.63
CA LYS A 458 -4.49 -9.87 9.78
C LYS A 458 -4.56 -10.42 11.20
N THR A 459 -4.69 -9.53 12.18
CA THR A 459 -4.84 -9.87 13.59
C THR A 459 -6.30 -9.98 14.06
N GLY A 460 -7.26 -9.42 13.31
CA GLY A 460 -8.71 -9.49 13.60
C GLY A 460 -9.32 -10.88 13.48
N ALA A 461 -8.72 -11.76 12.65
CA ALA A 461 -9.20 -13.14 12.48
C ALA A 461 -9.01 -14.02 13.73
N ILE A 462 -8.21 -13.62 14.72
CA ILE A 462 -7.85 -14.49 15.86
C ILE A 462 -8.65 -14.20 17.14
N ASN A 463 -9.28 -13.03 17.33
CA ASN A 463 -10.09 -12.75 18.54
C ASN A 463 -10.88 -11.44 18.41
N SER A 464 -11.93 -11.40 17.61
CA SER A 464 -12.78 -10.23 17.41
C SER A 464 -13.41 -9.70 18.71
N ASP A 465 -13.84 -10.58 19.61
CA ASP A 465 -14.61 -10.18 20.80
C ASP A 465 -13.76 -9.60 21.93
N ARG A 466 -12.47 -9.93 22.00
CA ARG A 466 -11.59 -9.45 23.08
C ARG A 466 -10.89 -8.12 22.80
N ARG A 467 -10.88 -7.66 21.53
CA ARG A 467 -10.26 -6.38 21.10
C ARG A 467 -11.22 -5.21 20.98
N ALA A 468 -12.51 -5.48 20.87
CA ALA A 468 -13.56 -4.44 20.90
C ALA A 468 -13.50 -3.54 22.16
N ILE A 469 -12.65 -3.89 23.14
CA ILE A 469 -12.54 -3.21 24.46
C ILE A 469 -11.33 -2.26 24.53
N LEU A 470 -10.48 -2.18 23.49
CA LEU A 470 -9.33 -1.25 23.53
C LEU A 470 -9.81 0.19 23.31
N LYS A 471 -9.45 1.08 24.26
CA LYS A 471 -9.74 2.52 24.12
C LYS A 471 -8.83 3.12 23.02
N PRO A 472 -9.31 4.14 22.28
CA PRO A 472 -8.57 4.76 21.17
C PRO A 472 -7.11 5.13 21.45
N PRO A 473 -6.73 5.72 22.60
CA PRO A 473 -5.32 6.02 22.88
C PRO A 473 -4.42 4.80 23.00
N SER A 474 -4.98 3.63 23.38
CA SER A 474 -4.21 2.39 23.43
C SER A 474 -4.00 1.77 22.06
N ILE A 475 -4.91 2.01 21.11
CA ILE A 475 -4.79 1.57 19.72
C ILE A 475 -3.64 2.34 19.06
N ASP A 476 -3.60 3.66 19.20
CA ASP A 476 -2.50 4.50 18.68
C ASP A 476 -1.13 4.02 19.20
N MET A 477 -0.96 3.90 20.53
CA MET A 477 0.29 3.43 21.11
C MET A 477 0.70 2.04 20.65
N LEU A 478 -0.25 1.09 20.53
CA LEU A 478 0.04 -0.28 20.12
C LEU A 478 0.46 -0.35 18.64
N LEU A 479 -0.23 0.37 17.74
CA LEU A 479 0.12 0.42 16.33
C LEU A 479 1.46 1.12 16.12
N PHE A 480 1.70 2.22 16.84
CA PHE A 480 2.97 2.93 16.83
C PHE A 480 4.13 2.04 17.27
N VAL A 481 4.02 1.41 18.45
CA VAL A 481 5.08 0.52 18.98
C VAL A 481 5.29 -0.68 18.05
N ARG A 482 4.22 -1.31 17.57
CA ARG A 482 4.32 -2.48 16.68
C ARG A 482 5.09 -2.18 15.40
N LYS A 483 4.77 -1.06 14.74
CA LYS A 483 5.40 -0.73 13.45
C LYS A 483 6.82 -0.20 13.61
N ASN A 484 7.08 0.48 14.73
CA ASN A 484 8.31 1.23 14.94
C ASN A 484 9.31 0.51 15.88
N GLN A 485 9.03 -0.72 16.34
CA GLN A 485 9.89 -1.43 17.31
C GLN A 485 11.33 -1.61 16.82
N TRP A 486 11.56 -1.72 15.52
CA TRP A 486 12.90 -1.82 14.93
C TRP A 486 13.82 -0.65 15.28
N VAL A 487 13.23 0.50 15.66
CA VAL A 487 13.98 1.70 16.12
C VAL A 487 14.69 1.46 17.45
N LEU A 488 14.25 0.46 18.23
CA LEU A 488 14.91 0.09 19.49
C LEU A 488 16.25 -0.62 19.26
N ASP A 489 16.38 -1.29 18.12
CA ASP A 489 17.55 -2.10 17.75
C ASP A 489 18.61 -1.26 17.01
N THR A 490 18.31 0.02 16.75
CA THR A 490 19.23 1.03 16.14
C THR A 490 19.74 2.02 17.20
#